data_531d24f345e06888b0e38d2f15417503
#
_entry.id   531d24f345e06888b0e38d2f15417503
#
_cell.length_a   1.000
_cell.length_b   1.000
_cell.length_c   1.000
_cell.angle_alpha   90.00
_cell.angle_beta   90.00
_cell.angle_gamma   90.00
#
_symmetry.space_group_name_H-M   'P 1'
#
loop_
_entity.id
_entity.type
_entity.pdbx_description
1 polymer ?
#
loop_
_entity_poly.entity_id
_entity_poly.type
_entity_poly.pdbx_seq_one_letter_code
_entity_poly.pdbx_strand_id
1 'polypeptide(L)'
;MTDPIRVLIAEDQSLVRGALVALLDTEPDISVVAECATGAEVAGLVAKHGVDVALLDIEMPGKNGLDAAAELEGTGCRSLIVTTFGRSGYVKRALETGVAGFVVKDTPPEQLAEAIRRVHAGLKVIDPALAQETIFTPDNPLTAREKEVTRHVLEGSDTRQIAGHLHLSTGTVRNIVSSLIAKTGTGNRFEAATTAHARGWI
;
A
#
# COMPACT_ATOMS: atom_id res chain seq x y z
N MET A 1 -32.71 -8.04 9.49
CA MET A 1 -31.81 -7.85 8.35
C MET A 1 -30.56 -7.21 8.95
N THR A 2 -29.41 -7.81 8.79
CA THR A 2 -28.12 -7.18 9.20
C THR A 2 -27.85 -6.00 8.25
N ASP A 3 -27.35 -4.89 8.78
CA ASP A 3 -26.94 -3.77 7.95
C ASP A 3 -25.85 -4.20 6.97
N PRO A 4 -25.84 -3.69 5.74
CA PRO A 4 -24.81 -4.03 4.75
C PRO A 4 -23.43 -3.55 5.21
N ILE A 5 -22.39 -4.30 4.86
CA ILE A 5 -20.98 -3.94 5.09
C ILE A 5 -20.68 -2.69 4.26
N ARG A 6 -20.27 -1.62 4.92
CA ARG A 6 -19.98 -0.31 4.29
C ARG A 6 -18.54 -0.29 3.79
N VAL A 7 -18.37 -0.23 2.48
CA VAL A 7 -17.07 -0.35 1.83
C VAL A 7 -16.65 0.99 1.22
N LEU A 8 -15.37 1.33 1.38
CA LEU A 8 -14.69 2.38 0.63
C LEU A 8 -13.74 1.73 -0.38
N ILE A 9 -13.66 2.27 -1.59
CA ILE A 9 -12.69 1.87 -2.62
C ILE A 9 -11.75 3.03 -2.90
N ALA A 10 -10.45 2.83 -2.68
CA ALA A 10 -9.37 3.74 -3.03
C ALA A 10 -8.50 3.12 -4.13
N GLU A 11 -8.61 3.67 -5.35
CA GLU A 11 -7.98 3.14 -6.57
C GLU A 11 -7.80 4.30 -7.55
N ASP A 12 -6.57 4.55 -8.02
CA ASP A 12 -6.30 5.68 -8.92
C ASP A 12 -6.79 5.44 -10.35
N GLN A 13 -6.85 4.18 -10.79
CA GLN A 13 -7.31 3.80 -12.12
C GLN A 13 -8.84 3.80 -12.17
N SER A 14 -9.43 4.80 -12.83
CA SER A 14 -10.90 4.99 -12.87
C SER A 14 -11.67 3.79 -13.43
N LEU A 15 -11.09 3.07 -14.41
CA LEU A 15 -11.71 1.87 -14.98
C LEU A 15 -11.76 0.73 -13.96
N VAL A 16 -10.66 0.50 -13.24
CA VAL A 16 -10.57 -0.55 -12.22
C VAL A 16 -11.50 -0.22 -11.05
N ARG A 17 -11.48 1.04 -10.59
CA ARG A 17 -12.38 1.52 -9.53
C ARG A 17 -13.85 1.31 -9.90
N GLY A 18 -14.28 1.73 -11.09
CA GLY A 18 -15.64 1.54 -11.56
C GLY A 18 -16.04 0.06 -11.70
N ALA A 19 -15.10 -0.80 -12.12
CA ALA A 19 -15.34 -2.24 -12.20
C ALA A 19 -15.55 -2.85 -10.81
N LEU A 20 -14.73 -2.47 -9.82
CA LEU A 20 -14.87 -2.94 -8.43
C LEU A 20 -16.21 -2.51 -7.82
N VAL A 21 -16.64 -1.25 -8.05
CA VAL A 21 -17.96 -0.76 -7.62
C VAL A 21 -19.06 -1.62 -8.23
N ALA A 22 -19.07 -1.78 -9.56
CA ALA A 22 -20.11 -2.53 -10.26
C ALA A 22 -20.17 -4.01 -9.81
N LEU A 23 -19.03 -4.61 -9.49
CA LEU A 23 -18.95 -5.98 -8.97
C LEU A 23 -19.55 -6.06 -7.55
N LEU A 24 -19.16 -5.16 -6.66
CA LEU A 24 -19.62 -5.18 -5.27
C LEU A 24 -21.08 -4.77 -5.13
N ASP A 25 -21.62 -3.95 -6.02
CA ASP A 25 -23.06 -3.57 -6.06
C ASP A 25 -23.97 -4.77 -6.40
N THR A 26 -23.41 -5.88 -6.91
CA THR A 26 -24.20 -7.12 -7.09
C THR A 26 -24.39 -7.91 -5.79
N GLU A 27 -23.63 -7.61 -4.75
CA GLU A 27 -23.69 -8.30 -3.47
C GLU A 27 -24.69 -7.64 -2.52
N PRO A 28 -25.75 -8.35 -2.09
CA PRO A 28 -26.85 -7.73 -1.34
C PRO A 28 -26.48 -7.27 0.08
N ASP A 29 -25.36 -7.77 0.62
CA ASP A 29 -24.86 -7.50 1.96
C ASP A 29 -23.62 -6.59 1.98
N ILE A 30 -23.23 -6.02 0.81
CA ILE A 30 -22.11 -5.09 0.69
C ILE A 30 -22.63 -3.79 0.07
N SER A 31 -22.18 -2.65 0.55
CA SER A 31 -22.54 -1.33 0.02
C SER A 31 -21.30 -0.47 -0.12
N VAL A 32 -20.98 -0.06 -1.36
CA VAL A 32 -19.91 0.91 -1.61
C VAL A 32 -20.44 2.30 -1.26
N VAL A 33 -19.93 2.86 -0.16
CA VAL A 33 -20.39 4.15 0.39
C VAL A 33 -19.48 5.32 0.07
N ALA A 34 -18.26 5.05 -0.40
CA ALA A 34 -17.30 6.07 -0.78
C ALA A 34 -16.27 5.52 -1.79
N GLU A 35 -15.77 6.43 -2.63
CA GLU A 35 -14.72 6.18 -3.61
C GLU A 35 -13.71 7.32 -3.57
N CYS A 36 -12.43 7.03 -3.80
CA CYS A 36 -11.40 8.04 -4.03
C CYS A 36 -10.28 7.51 -4.93
N ALA A 37 -9.44 8.44 -5.40
CA ALA A 37 -8.32 8.13 -6.28
C ALA A 37 -6.95 8.25 -5.57
N THR A 38 -6.93 8.67 -4.31
CA THR A 38 -5.70 8.93 -3.57
C THR A 38 -5.81 8.46 -2.13
N GLY A 39 -4.69 7.99 -1.55
CA GLY A 39 -4.65 7.59 -0.15
C GLY A 39 -4.85 8.76 0.84
N ALA A 40 -4.67 10.00 0.39
CA ALA A 40 -4.85 11.18 1.24
C ALA A 40 -6.31 11.43 1.66
N GLU A 41 -7.27 10.98 0.86
CA GLU A 41 -8.71 11.18 1.09
C GLU A 41 -9.31 10.10 2.01
N VAL A 42 -8.64 8.94 2.13
CA VAL A 42 -9.17 7.73 2.77
C VAL A 42 -9.65 7.97 4.19
N ALA A 43 -8.78 8.50 5.07
CA ALA A 43 -9.12 8.68 6.49
C ALA A 43 -10.33 9.62 6.68
N GLY A 44 -10.40 10.71 5.89
CA GLY A 44 -11.52 11.64 5.93
C GLY A 44 -12.84 11.00 5.49
N LEU A 45 -12.81 10.19 4.42
CA LEU A 45 -13.98 9.48 3.92
C LEU A 45 -14.44 8.37 4.86
N VAL A 46 -13.50 7.63 5.47
CA VAL A 46 -13.81 6.62 6.49
C VAL A 46 -14.58 7.24 7.65
N ALA A 47 -14.09 8.35 8.20
CA ALA A 47 -14.75 9.05 9.30
C ALA A 47 -16.13 9.61 8.90
N LYS A 48 -16.24 10.19 7.70
CA LYS A 48 -17.46 10.80 7.20
C LYS A 48 -18.57 9.78 6.92
N HIS A 49 -18.21 8.63 6.36
CA HIS A 49 -19.17 7.65 5.87
C HIS A 49 -19.31 6.42 6.77
N GLY A 50 -18.60 6.33 7.91
CA GLY A 50 -18.67 5.17 8.81
C GLY A 50 -18.34 3.87 8.08
N VAL A 51 -17.18 3.82 7.44
CA VAL A 51 -16.74 2.69 6.62
C VAL A 51 -16.28 1.54 7.52
N ASP A 52 -16.74 0.32 7.21
CA ASP A 52 -16.34 -0.90 7.91
C ASP A 52 -15.07 -1.50 7.31
N VAL A 53 -14.96 -1.53 5.97
CA VAL A 53 -13.83 -2.10 5.24
C VAL A 53 -13.38 -1.14 4.14
N ALA A 54 -12.10 -0.80 4.14
CA ALA A 54 -11.47 0.00 3.08
C ALA A 54 -10.68 -0.92 2.15
N LEU A 55 -11.08 -0.98 0.86
CA LEU A 55 -10.28 -1.58 -0.22
C LEU A 55 -9.28 -0.56 -0.71
N LEU A 56 -8.00 -0.85 -0.62
CA LEU A 56 -6.93 0.10 -0.90
C LEU A 56 -5.97 -0.48 -1.95
N ASP A 57 -5.85 0.19 -3.10
CA ASP A 57 -4.72 -0.08 -3.97
C ASP A 57 -3.42 0.42 -3.34
N ILE A 58 -2.31 -0.30 -3.57
CA ILE A 58 -1.00 0.13 -3.08
C ILE A 58 -0.53 1.36 -3.84
N GLU A 59 -0.67 1.36 -5.16
CA GLU A 59 -0.07 2.36 -6.04
C GLU A 59 -1.02 3.51 -6.33
N MET A 60 -1.10 4.45 -5.40
CA MET A 60 -1.84 5.68 -5.60
C MET A 60 -0.92 6.91 -5.56
N PRO A 61 -1.23 7.98 -6.31
CA PRO A 61 -0.43 9.20 -6.30
C PRO A 61 -0.44 9.88 -4.93
N GLY A 62 0.72 10.41 -4.55
CA GLY A 62 0.92 11.11 -3.27
C GLY A 62 1.04 10.13 -2.09
N LYS A 63 -0.06 9.74 -1.48
CA LYS A 63 -0.10 8.76 -0.38
C LYS A 63 -0.50 7.39 -0.91
N ASN A 64 0.35 6.38 -0.74
CA ASN A 64 0.07 5.01 -1.13
C ASN A 64 -0.93 4.32 -0.18
N GLY A 65 -1.46 3.15 -0.61
CA GLY A 65 -2.47 2.43 0.17
C GLY A 65 -1.99 1.88 1.50
N LEU A 66 -0.71 1.54 1.66
CA LEU A 66 -0.17 1.07 2.93
C LEU A 66 -0.05 2.21 3.96
N ASP A 67 0.38 3.38 3.50
CA ASP A 67 0.44 4.57 4.36
C ASP A 67 -0.98 5.03 4.74
N ALA A 68 -1.96 4.91 3.83
CA ALA A 68 -3.36 5.15 4.14
C ALA A 68 -3.93 4.12 5.14
N ALA A 69 -3.61 2.83 4.98
CA ALA A 69 -4.02 1.77 5.90
C ALA A 69 -3.49 2.00 7.33
N ALA A 70 -2.25 2.47 7.47
CA ALA A 70 -1.66 2.78 8.78
C ALA A 70 -2.44 3.90 9.53
N GLU A 71 -3.03 4.87 8.82
CA GLU A 71 -3.85 5.91 9.43
C GLU A 71 -5.23 5.41 9.89
N LEU A 72 -5.66 4.25 9.43
CA LEU A 72 -6.93 3.63 9.86
C LEU A 72 -6.79 2.83 11.15
N GLU A 73 -5.58 2.65 11.67
CA GLU A 73 -5.35 1.95 12.93
C GLU A 73 -6.13 2.63 14.07
N GLY A 74 -6.89 1.84 14.83
CA GLY A 74 -7.72 2.33 15.94
C GLY A 74 -9.03 3.03 15.54
N THR A 75 -9.35 3.19 14.25
CA THR A 75 -10.61 3.81 13.79
C THR A 75 -11.81 2.86 13.80
N GLY A 76 -11.58 1.55 13.91
CA GLY A 76 -12.59 0.51 13.72
C GLY A 76 -12.76 0.06 12.27
N CYS A 77 -12.33 0.86 11.28
CA CYS A 77 -12.30 0.45 9.87
C CYS A 77 -11.15 -0.52 9.63
N ARG A 78 -11.42 -1.61 8.92
CA ARG A 78 -10.39 -2.60 8.56
C ARG A 78 -9.92 -2.38 7.12
N SER A 79 -8.62 -2.48 6.89
CA SER A 79 -8.02 -2.32 5.57
C SER A 79 -7.80 -3.66 4.88
N LEU A 80 -8.24 -3.77 3.63
CA LEU A 80 -7.97 -4.86 2.71
C LEU A 80 -7.19 -4.29 1.51
N ILE A 81 -5.95 -4.69 1.37
CA ILE A 81 -5.11 -4.26 0.25
C ILE A 81 -5.48 -5.06 -1.00
N VAL A 82 -5.65 -4.37 -2.11
CA VAL A 82 -5.88 -4.96 -3.44
C VAL A 82 -4.73 -4.55 -4.35
N THR A 83 -3.96 -5.50 -4.86
CA THR A 83 -2.73 -5.20 -5.62
C THR A 83 -2.58 -6.06 -6.86
N THR A 84 -1.75 -5.61 -7.81
CA THR A 84 -1.29 -6.47 -8.90
C THR A 84 -0.22 -7.45 -8.41
N PHE A 85 -0.11 -8.63 -9.04
CA PHE A 85 0.91 -9.65 -8.75
C PHE A 85 2.33 -9.08 -8.86
N GLY A 86 3.28 -9.60 -8.03
CA GLY A 86 4.73 -9.37 -8.22
C GLY A 86 5.39 -8.35 -7.28
N ARG A 87 4.75 -7.99 -6.15
CA ARG A 87 5.31 -7.01 -5.20
C ARG A 87 5.39 -7.54 -3.77
N SER A 88 6.06 -8.66 -3.62
CA SER A 88 6.26 -9.38 -2.36
C SER A 88 6.78 -8.52 -1.20
N GLY A 89 7.59 -7.48 -1.48
CA GLY A 89 8.06 -6.54 -0.46
C GLY A 89 6.95 -5.72 0.20
N TYR A 90 5.86 -5.44 -0.52
CA TYR A 90 4.69 -4.74 0.05
C TYR A 90 3.87 -5.64 0.96
N VAL A 91 3.76 -6.94 0.66
CA VAL A 91 3.02 -7.90 1.51
C VAL A 91 3.63 -7.97 2.90
N LYS A 92 4.97 -8.07 2.98
CA LYS A 92 5.67 -8.10 4.26
C LYS A 92 5.43 -6.82 5.07
N ARG A 93 5.57 -5.66 4.42
CA ARG A 93 5.29 -4.35 5.05
C ARG A 93 3.83 -4.23 5.50
N ALA A 94 2.88 -4.72 4.68
CA ALA A 94 1.46 -4.71 5.04
C ALA A 94 1.15 -5.56 6.27
N LEU A 95 1.79 -6.72 6.40
CA LEU A 95 1.64 -7.56 7.59
C LEU A 95 2.15 -6.88 8.86
N GLU A 96 3.21 -6.06 8.74
CA GLU A 96 3.78 -5.27 9.84
C GLU A 96 2.89 -4.08 10.23
N THR A 97 2.11 -3.52 9.29
CA THR A 97 1.24 -2.35 9.50
C THR A 97 -0.17 -2.68 9.97
N GLY A 98 -0.46 -3.92 10.37
CA GLY A 98 -1.77 -4.27 10.92
C GLY A 98 -2.91 -4.40 9.89
N VAL A 99 -2.61 -4.43 8.59
CA VAL A 99 -3.59 -4.67 7.51
C VAL A 99 -4.34 -5.98 7.77
N ALA A 100 -5.67 -5.94 7.60
CA ALA A 100 -6.53 -7.09 7.87
C ALA A 100 -6.54 -8.11 6.73
N GLY A 101 -6.20 -7.68 5.50
CA GLY A 101 -6.15 -8.61 4.38
C GLY A 101 -5.36 -8.11 3.19
N PHE A 102 -5.04 -9.07 2.31
CA PHE A 102 -4.28 -8.85 1.09
C PHE A 102 -4.80 -9.77 -0.02
N VAL A 103 -5.25 -9.19 -1.13
CA VAL A 103 -5.74 -9.92 -2.31
C VAL A 103 -5.12 -9.37 -3.57
N VAL A 104 -5.05 -10.17 -4.62
CA VAL A 104 -4.58 -9.72 -5.94
C VAL A 104 -5.75 -9.20 -6.78
N LYS A 105 -5.49 -8.24 -7.69
CA LYS A 105 -6.51 -7.66 -8.59
C LYS A 105 -7.12 -8.71 -9.55
N ASP A 106 -6.45 -9.84 -9.74
CA ASP A 106 -6.95 -10.97 -10.54
C ASP A 106 -7.87 -11.92 -9.74
N THR A 107 -8.13 -11.62 -8.46
CA THR A 107 -9.04 -12.40 -7.61
C THR A 107 -10.45 -12.38 -8.20
N PRO A 108 -11.11 -13.56 -8.37
CA PRO A 108 -12.49 -13.62 -8.81
C PRO A 108 -13.43 -12.79 -7.93
N PRO A 109 -14.47 -12.15 -8.51
CA PRO A 109 -15.40 -11.28 -7.78
C PRO A 109 -15.99 -11.89 -6.51
N GLU A 110 -16.40 -13.15 -6.58
CA GLU A 110 -17.01 -13.86 -5.45
C GLU A 110 -16.00 -14.07 -4.30
N GLN A 111 -14.73 -14.25 -4.63
CA GLN A 111 -13.67 -14.40 -3.63
C GLN A 111 -13.30 -13.05 -3.02
N LEU A 112 -13.36 -11.95 -3.77
CA LEU A 112 -13.18 -10.61 -3.24
C LEU A 112 -14.30 -10.26 -2.24
N ALA A 113 -15.56 -10.52 -2.60
CA ALA A 113 -16.70 -10.32 -1.71
C ALA A 113 -16.57 -11.14 -0.42
N GLU A 114 -16.16 -12.41 -0.54
CA GLU A 114 -15.91 -13.28 0.62
C GLU A 114 -14.73 -12.77 1.47
N ALA A 115 -13.66 -12.24 0.86
CA ALA A 115 -12.55 -11.62 1.58
C ALA A 115 -13.02 -10.40 2.40
N ILE A 116 -13.90 -9.55 1.84
CA ILE A 116 -14.51 -8.42 2.55
C ILE A 116 -15.30 -8.90 3.78
N ARG A 117 -16.17 -9.92 3.62
CA ARG A 117 -16.94 -10.51 4.71
C ARG A 117 -16.05 -11.04 5.84
N ARG A 118 -15.01 -11.78 5.48
CA ARG A 118 -14.05 -12.33 6.44
C ARG A 118 -13.27 -11.24 7.17
N VAL A 119 -12.80 -10.23 6.45
CA VAL A 119 -12.14 -9.06 7.03
C VAL A 119 -13.08 -8.32 7.97
N HIS A 120 -14.33 -8.07 7.56
CA HIS A 120 -15.35 -7.47 8.40
C HIS A 120 -15.61 -8.28 9.67
N ALA A 121 -15.61 -9.60 9.59
CA ALA A 121 -15.74 -10.51 10.76
C ALA A 121 -14.49 -10.54 11.66
N GLY A 122 -13.42 -9.80 11.33
CA GLY A 122 -12.18 -9.75 12.12
C GLY A 122 -11.15 -10.82 11.80
N LEU A 123 -11.36 -11.58 10.72
CA LEU A 123 -10.41 -12.58 10.26
C LEU A 123 -9.33 -11.91 9.39
N LYS A 124 -8.12 -12.46 9.40
CA LYS A 124 -7.07 -12.07 8.44
C LYS A 124 -7.21 -12.88 7.15
N VAL A 125 -7.11 -12.20 6.01
CA VAL A 125 -7.19 -12.79 4.68
C VAL A 125 -5.91 -12.48 3.91
N ILE A 126 -5.18 -13.53 3.51
CA ILE A 126 -3.99 -13.38 2.67
C ILE A 126 -4.13 -14.38 1.54
N ASP A 127 -4.00 -13.89 0.29
CA ASP A 127 -3.94 -14.76 -0.87
C ASP A 127 -2.78 -15.76 -0.72
N PRO A 128 -3.00 -17.07 -0.91
CA PRO A 128 -1.98 -18.08 -0.75
C PRO A 128 -0.72 -17.88 -1.61
N ALA A 129 -0.88 -17.35 -2.83
CA ALA A 129 0.24 -17.06 -3.71
C ALA A 129 1.11 -15.93 -3.16
N LEU A 130 0.50 -14.87 -2.62
CA LEU A 130 1.20 -13.78 -1.96
C LEU A 130 1.87 -14.24 -0.66
N ALA A 131 1.25 -15.13 0.09
CA ALA A 131 1.85 -15.70 1.29
C ALA A 131 3.14 -16.48 0.98
N GLN A 132 3.14 -17.28 -0.10
CA GLN A 132 4.35 -18.00 -0.53
C GLN A 132 5.48 -17.05 -0.95
N GLU A 133 5.18 -16.01 -1.72
CA GLU A 133 6.18 -15.01 -2.10
C GLU A 133 6.82 -14.32 -0.88
N THR A 134 6.03 -14.07 0.16
CA THR A 134 6.51 -13.39 1.37
C THR A 134 7.56 -14.21 2.12
N ILE A 135 7.45 -15.54 2.13
CA ILE A 135 8.41 -16.43 2.80
C ILE A 135 9.80 -16.34 2.17
N PHE A 136 9.88 -16.11 0.86
CA PHE A 136 11.14 -16.05 0.12
C PHE A 136 11.66 -14.63 -0.09
N THR A 137 10.92 -13.61 0.35
CA THR A 137 11.34 -12.21 0.19
C THR A 137 12.36 -11.83 1.27
N PRO A 138 13.57 -11.39 0.88
CA PRO A 138 14.58 -10.92 1.84
C PRO A 138 14.06 -9.74 2.67
N ASP A 139 14.55 -9.62 3.90
CA ASP A 139 14.28 -8.46 4.75
C ASP A 139 14.70 -7.16 4.05
N ASN A 140 13.96 -6.09 4.32
CA ASN A 140 14.33 -4.78 3.83
C ASN A 140 15.63 -4.31 4.50
N PRO A 141 16.75 -4.21 3.76
CA PRO A 141 18.05 -3.88 4.35
C PRO A 141 18.20 -2.37 4.63
N LEU A 142 17.22 -1.54 4.21
CA LEU A 142 17.31 -0.10 4.32
C LEU A 142 16.88 0.38 5.71
N THR A 143 17.70 1.21 6.32
CA THR A 143 17.35 1.97 7.52
C THR A 143 16.27 3.02 7.20
N ALA A 144 15.59 3.55 8.23
CA ALA A 144 14.60 4.62 8.06
C ALA A 144 15.18 5.82 7.30
N ARG A 145 16.42 6.20 7.60
CA ARG A 145 17.10 7.33 6.94
C ARG A 145 17.45 7.05 5.48
N GLU A 146 17.84 5.83 5.17
CA GLU A 146 18.08 5.42 3.78
C GLU A 146 16.77 5.43 2.97
N LYS A 147 15.64 5.02 3.56
CA LYS A 147 14.33 5.08 2.92
C LYS A 147 13.92 6.51 2.59
N GLU A 148 14.11 7.47 3.50
CA GLU A 148 13.82 8.89 3.26
C GLU A 148 14.65 9.44 2.09
N VAL A 149 15.96 9.23 2.11
CA VAL A 149 16.85 9.66 1.00
C VAL A 149 16.45 9.01 -0.32
N THR A 150 16.07 7.72 -0.30
CA THR A 150 15.67 6.97 -1.50
C THR A 150 14.41 7.53 -2.14
N ARG A 151 13.40 7.94 -1.35
CA ARG A 151 12.18 8.59 -1.87
C ARG A 151 12.52 9.88 -2.61
N HIS A 152 13.35 10.73 -2.04
CA HIS A 152 13.79 11.96 -2.70
C HIS A 152 14.62 11.71 -3.96
N VAL A 153 15.40 10.63 -4.02
CA VAL A 153 16.09 10.22 -5.25
C VAL A 153 15.09 9.84 -6.33
N LEU A 154 14.02 9.12 -6.02
CA LEU A 154 12.93 8.79 -6.96
C LEU A 154 12.22 10.03 -7.50
N GLU A 155 12.02 11.04 -6.64
CA GLU A 155 11.44 12.33 -7.02
C GLU A 155 12.37 13.18 -7.88
N GLY A 156 13.59 12.70 -8.16
CA GLY A 156 14.57 13.40 -8.99
C GLY A 156 15.40 14.45 -8.26
N SER A 157 15.29 14.56 -6.93
CA SER A 157 16.02 15.53 -6.12
C SER A 157 17.54 15.32 -6.22
N ASP A 158 18.30 16.42 -6.32
CA ASP A 158 19.75 16.37 -6.25
C ASP A 158 20.26 16.26 -4.79
N THR A 159 21.57 15.98 -4.63
CA THR A 159 22.19 15.80 -3.32
C THR A 159 22.05 17.02 -2.39
N ARG A 160 22.03 18.26 -2.96
CA ARG A 160 21.89 19.49 -2.17
C ARG A 160 20.45 19.69 -1.72
N GLN A 161 19.49 19.41 -2.60
CA GLN A 161 18.06 19.45 -2.30
C GLN A 161 17.71 18.45 -1.19
N ILE A 162 18.16 17.20 -1.33
CA ILE A 162 17.98 16.16 -0.30
C ILE A 162 18.59 16.59 1.04
N ALA A 163 19.82 17.13 1.01
CA ALA A 163 20.49 17.60 2.21
C ALA A 163 19.69 18.73 2.90
N GLY A 164 19.14 19.66 2.12
CA GLY A 164 18.29 20.73 2.62
C GLY A 164 16.97 20.21 3.24
N HIS A 165 16.23 19.39 2.52
CA HIS A 165 14.95 18.83 2.96
C HIS A 165 15.09 17.99 4.25
N LEU A 166 16.15 17.22 4.35
CA LEU A 166 16.37 16.31 5.47
C LEU A 166 17.27 16.86 6.59
N HIS A 167 17.67 18.13 6.48
CA HIS A 167 18.59 18.81 7.42
C HIS A 167 19.90 18.01 7.62
N LEU A 168 20.51 17.53 6.53
CA LEU A 168 21.75 16.77 6.50
C LEU A 168 22.89 17.54 5.80
N SER A 169 24.13 17.09 6.02
CA SER A 169 25.23 17.51 5.17
C SER A 169 25.17 16.79 3.81
N THR A 170 25.68 17.42 2.74
CA THR A 170 25.83 16.78 1.42
C THR A 170 26.74 15.55 1.48
N GLY A 171 27.71 15.52 2.39
CA GLY A 171 28.57 14.37 2.65
C GLY A 171 27.78 13.18 3.21
N THR A 172 26.90 13.43 4.18
CA THR A 172 26.00 12.41 4.76
C THR A 172 25.10 11.82 3.68
N VAL A 173 24.49 12.65 2.85
CA VAL A 173 23.61 12.18 1.75
C VAL A 173 24.39 11.31 0.77
N ARG A 174 25.65 11.68 0.39
CA ARG A 174 26.49 10.85 -0.49
C ARG A 174 26.79 9.50 0.13
N ASN A 175 27.11 9.43 1.42
CA ASN A 175 27.37 8.18 2.12
C ASN A 175 26.11 7.28 2.15
N ILE A 176 24.94 7.84 2.39
CA ILE A 176 23.66 7.13 2.36
C ILE A 176 23.40 6.58 0.94
N VAL A 177 23.57 7.39 -0.09
CA VAL A 177 23.41 6.95 -1.48
C VAL A 177 24.40 5.83 -1.84
N SER A 178 25.66 5.91 -1.39
CA SER A 178 26.64 4.85 -1.60
C SER A 178 26.22 3.54 -0.90
N SER A 179 25.70 3.63 0.31
CA SER A 179 25.14 2.47 1.06
C SER A 179 23.93 1.88 0.31
N LEU A 180 23.03 2.73 -0.20
CA LEU A 180 21.86 2.30 -0.97
C LEU A 180 22.30 1.52 -2.23
N ILE A 181 23.25 2.04 -3.01
CA ILE A 181 23.80 1.39 -4.20
C ILE A 181 24.39 0.02 -3.84
N ALA A 182 25.17 -0.05 -2.79
CA ALA A 182 25.75 -1.31 -2.33
C ALA A 182 24.68 -2.34 -1.90
N LYS A 183 23.65 -1.92 -1.16
CA LYS A 183 22.57 -2.80 -0.67
C LYS A 183 21.64 -3.29 -1.79
N THR A 184 21.46 -2.49 -2.84
CA THR A 184 20.65 -2.85 -4.01
C THR A 184 21.43 -3.66 -5.04
N GLY A 185 22.78 -3.57 -5.03
CA GLY A 185 23.66 -4.20 -6.02
C GLY A 185 23.59 -3.54 -7.40
N THR A 186 23.28 -2.23 -7.47
CA THR A 186 23.08 -1.48 -8.71
C THR A 186 24.28 -0.58 -9.03
N GLY A 187 24.30 0.02 -10.24
CA GLY A 187 25.41 0.84 -10.70
C GLY A 187 25.30 2.33 -10.35
N ASN A 188 24.11 2.81 -10.04
CA ASN A 188 23.87 4.23 -9.77
C ASN A 188 22.67 4.46 -8.86
N ARG A 189 22.53 5.71 -8.36
CA ARG A 189 21.50 6.10 -7.40
C ARG A 189 20.06 5.93 -7.92
N PHE A 190 19.82 6.17 -9.21
CA PHE A 190 18.48 6.07 -9.79
C PHE A 190 18.06 4.61 -9.94
N GLU A 191 18.95 3.76 -10.45
CA GLU A 191 18.73 2.32 -10.47
C GLU A 191 18.50 1.76 -9.07
N ALA A 192 19.29 2.22 -8.09
CA ALA A 192 19.15 1.83 -6.70
C ALA A 192 17.78 2.20 -6.13
N ALA A 193 17.31 3.42 -6.38
CA ALA A 193 16.02 3.89 -5.92
C ALA A 193 14.87 3.15 -6.61
N THR A 194 14.93 2.95 -7.93
CA THR A 194 13.94 2.18 -8.68
C THR A 194 13.88 0.72 -8.21
N THR A 195 15.04 0.10 -7.97
CA THR A 195 15.11 -1.28 -7.44
C THR A 195 14.52 -1.38 -6.03
N ALA A 196 14.84 -0.41 -5.15
CA ALA A 196 14.27 -0.38 -3.81
C ALA A 196 12.74 -0.21 -3.83
N HIS A 197 12.23 0.63 -4.72
CA HIS A 197 10.79 0.80 -4.92
C HIS A 197 10.14 -0.47 -5.47
N ALA A 198 10.70 -1.07 -6.53
CA ALA A 198 10.18 -2.31 -7.12
C ALA A 198 10.16 -3.48 -6.13
N ARG A 199 11.10 -3.50 -5.16
CA ARG A 199 11.14 -4.49 -4.08
C ARG A 199 10.24 -4.13 -2.88
N GLY A 200 9.51 -3.01 -2.91
CA GLY A 200 8.67 -2.56 -1.80
C GLY A 200 9.45 -2.15 -0.54
N TRP A 201 10.72 -1.75 -0.69
CA TRP A 201 11.53 -1.30 0.44
C TRP A 201 11.22 0.13 0.88
N ILE A 202 10.60 0.91 -0.01
CA ILE A 202 10.19 2.30 0.21
C ILE A 202 8.77 2.55 -0.30
#